data_4b1724d9312ec8f2566e575a73c96ade
#
_entry.id   4b1724d9312ec8f2566e575a73c96ade
#
_cell.length_a   1.000
_cell.length_b   1.000
_cell.length_c   1.000
_cell.angle_alpha   90.00
_cell.angle_beta   90.00
_cell.angle_gamma   90.00
#
_symmetry.space_group_name_H-M   'P 1'
#
loop_
_entity.id
_entity.type
_entity.pdbx_description
1 polymer ?
#
loop_
_entity_poly.entity_id
_entity_poly.type
_entity_poly.pdbx_seq_one_letter_code
_entity_poly.pdbx_strand_id
1 'polypeptide(L)'
;MSYIAERMDRIDASGIRKVFALAAKMENPINLSIGQPDYDVDEICKETAIKAIRNGFNSYTQTWGIEELREAVKDYYRRKFGVEISNVMITCGVSGGLFLALLATVNPGDEVIFADPYFVMYKHLVNLLGGKPVPIDTYPDFRFSADRIEPHITEKTKILILNSPSNPTGVTIPEKDLKEIAELAKKYKLLVITDEIYESLSYDENPSTIVGMYDQVILLNGFSKSAGMTGWRIGYAAGPEDIIQQMNTLQQYTFVCAPSFAQKAAVEAVKADMTAKVESYRKKRDLIYEGLKDHFKVVKPKGSFYIFPEAPGGDGDVFVKKAIENNILIIPGSVFSDKKTHFRISFAAKDEIIMKGVEELIKLAKQFS
;
A
#
# COMPACT_ATOMS: atom_id res chain seq x y z
N MET A 1 36.68 -1.37 -12.89
CA MET A 1 35.61 -2.34 -12.59
C MET A 1 34.67 -1.71 -11.58
N SER A 2 33.35 -1.76 -11.78
CA SER A 2 32.36 -1.38 -10.75
C SER A 2 32.15 -2.56 -9.81
N TYR A 3 32.12 -2.30 -8.49
CA TYR A 3 31.73 -3.32 -7.48
C TYR A 3 30.22 -3.40 -7.30
N ILE A 4 29.46 -2.50 -7.93
CA ILE A 4 27.99 -2.44 -7.85
C ILE A 4 27.41 -3.44 -8.85
N ALA A 5 26.47 -4.26 -8.38
CA ALA A 5 25.79 -5.22 -9.23
C ALA A 5 24.92 -4.51 -10.27
N GLU A 6 24.92 -4.96 -11.53
CA GLU A 6 24.16 -4.39 -12.65
C GLU A 6 22.65 -4.25 -12.39
N ARG A 7 22.10 -5.12 -11.52
CA ARG A 7 20.69 -5.01 -11.14
C ARG A 7 20.33 -3.70 -10.44
N MET A 8 21.33 -2.99 -9.87
CA MET A 8 21.09 -1.70 -9.21
C MET A 8 20.80 -0.57 -10.23
N ASP A 9 21.21 -0.73 -11.49
CA ASP A 9 20.91 0.22 -12.57
C ASP A 9 19.44 0.14 -13.03
N ARG A 10 18.70 -0.88 -12.55
CA ARG A 10 17.28 -1.10 -12.88
C ARG A 10 16.31 -0.43 -11.92
N ILE A 11 16.82 0.19 -10.86
CA ILE A 11 15.99 0.83 -9.82
C ILE A 11 16.51 2.22 -9.48
N ASP A 12 15.58 3.11 -9.11
CA ASP A 12 15.88 4.47 -8.67
C ASP A 12 15.62 4.66 -7.19
N ALA A 13 16.25 5.68 -6.62
CA ALA A 13 15.94 6.11 -5.26
C ALA A 13 14.50 6.63 -5.18
N SER A 14 13.74 6.14 -4.19
CA SER A 14 12.32 6.48 -4.00
C SER A 14 12.07 7.99 -3.96
N GLY A 15 11.23 8.48 -4.88
CA GLY A 15 10.79 9.87 -4.93
C GLY A 15 10.08 10.31 -3.64
N ILE A 16 9.33 9.41 -2.98
CA ILE A 16 8.71 9.66 -1.67
C ILE A 16 9.78 9.99 -0.63
N ARG A 17 10.91 9.25 -0.59
CA ARG A 17 12.00 9.49 0.36
C ARG A 17 12.72 10.81 0.12
N LYS A 18 12.82 11.26 -1.14
CA LYS A 18 13.37 12.58 -1.47
C LYS A 18 12.54 13.70 -0.87
N VAL A 19 11.21 13.62 -0.94
CA VAL A 19 10.30 14.62 -0.31
C VAL A 19 10.39 14.57 1.21
N PHE A 20 10.51 13.39 1.83
CA PHE A 20 10.76 13.27 3.27
C PHE A 20 12.06 13.97 3.71
N ALA A 21 13.14 13.83 2.94
CA ALA A 21 14.41 14.49 3.24
C ALA A 21 14.32 16.02 3.08
N LEU A 22 13.47 16.52 2.18
CA LEU A 22 13.16 17.94 2.05
C LEU A 22 12.37 18.44 3.26
N ALA A 23 11.34 17.70 3.71
CA ALA A 23 10.53 18.04 4.86
C ALA A 23 11.37 18.33 6.12
N ALA A 24 12.41 17.51 6.34
CA ALA A 24 13.30 17.67 7.49
C ALA A 24 14.15 18.96 7.46
N LYS A 25 14.23 19.65 6.31
CA LYS A 25 14.98 20.90 6.12
C LYS A 25 14.11 22.14 6.09
N MET A 26 12.79 21.98 6.06
CA MET A 26 11.84 23.08 5.97
C MET A 26 11.32 23.48 7.35
N GLU A 27 11.08 24.76 7.55
CA GLU A 27 10.54 25.26 8.79
C GLU A 27 9.01 25.27 8.75
N ASN A 28 8.38 24.48 9.65
CA ASN A 28 6.92 24.37 9.80
C ASN A 28 6.14 24.20 8.48
N PRO A 29 6.48 23.24 7.62
CA PRO A 29 5.79 23.06 6.34
C PRO A 29 4.34 22.57 6.55
N ILE A 30 3.46 22.94 5.63
CA ILE A 30 2.16 22.29 5.47
C ILE A 30 2.42 20.91 4.88
N ASN A 31 2.53 19.89 5.74
CA ASN A 31 2.98 18.58 5.32
C ASN A 31 1.80 17.64 5.02
N LEU A 32 1.47 17.50 3.76
CA LEU A 32 0.47 16.58 3.20
C LEU A 32 1.11 15.47 2.34
N SER A 33 2.38 15.12 2.60
CA SER A 33 3.12 14.11 1.85
C SER A 33 3.23 12.77 2.58
N ILE A 34 2.98 12.74 3.90
CA ILE A 34 3.32 11.62 4.78
C ILE A 34 2.42 10.40 4.51
N GLY A 35 3.05 9.24 4.32
CA GLY A 35 2.39 7.97 4.08
C GLY A 35 2.20 7.12 5.36
N GLN A 36 1.88 7.75 6.49
CA GLN A 36 1.59 7.06 7.75
C GLN A 36 0.37 7.67 8.44
N PRO A 37 -0.38 6.88 9.22
CA PRO A 37 -1.49 7.40 10.02
C PRO A 37 -1.04 8.52 10.95
N ASP A 38 -1.97 9.42 11.31
CA ASP A 38 -1.76 10.52 12.25
C ASP A 38 -2.19 10.14 13.70
N TYR A 39 -2.58 8.89 13.91
CA TYR A 39 -2.79 8.32 15.23
C TYR A 39 -1.62 7.42 15.64
N ASP A 40 -1.40 7.32 16.93
CA ASP A 40 -0.38 6.47 17.52
C ASP A 40 -0.89 5.02 17.69
N VAL A 41 0.03 4.12 18.01
CA VAL A 41 -0.28 2.74 18.39
C VAL A 41 -1.14 2.73 19.66
N ASP A 42 -2.19 1.91 19.66
CA ASP A 42 -3.09 1.77 20.82
C ASP A 42 -2.32 1.30 22.07
N GLU A 43 -2.69 1.83 23.24
CA GLU A 43 -1.95 1.62 24.49
C GLU A 43 -1.82 0.13 24.86
N ILE A 44 -2.88 -0.66 24.64
CA ILE A 44 -2.84 -2.11 24.89
C ILE A 44 -1.73 -2.81 24.08
N CYS A 45 -1.48 -2.37 22.86
CA CYS A 45 -0.41 -2.91 22.02
C CYS A 45 0.97 -2.52 22.55
N LYS A 46 1.13 -1.25 22.99
CA LYS A 46 2.40 -0.77 23.58
C LYS A 46 2.73 -1.54 24.85
N GLU A 47 1.77 -1.64 25.77
CA GLU A 47 1.95 -2.34 27.02
C GLU A 47 2.24 -3.83 26.82
N THR A 48 1.59 -4.47 25.83
CA THR A 48 1.87 -5.85 25.46
C THR A 48 3.29 -6.03 24.96
N ALA A 49 3.79 -5.11 24.11
CA ALA A 49 5.18 -5.13 23.63
C ALA A 49 6.18 -4.92 24.77
N ILE A 50 5.94 -3.94 25.65
CA ILE A 50 6.79 -3.65 26.82
C ILE A 50 6.86 -4.88 27.73
N LYS A 51 5.72 -5.49 28.03
CA LYS A 51 5.64 -6.71 28.83
C LYS A 51 6.40 -7.86 28.17
N ALA A 52 6.26 -8.05 26.86
CA ALA A 52 7.00 -9.08 26.12
C ALA A 52 8.53 -8.87 26.25
N ILE A 53 9.02 -7.65 26.04
CA ILE A 53 10.45 -7.31 26.19
C ILE A 53 10.93 -7.58 27.62
N ARG A 54 10.21 -7.11 28.65
CA ARG A 54 10.57 -7.28 30.07
C ARG A 54 10.58 -8.75 30.50
N ASN A 55 9.68 -9.55 29.93
CA ASN A 55 9.58 -10.99 30.24
C ASN A 55 10.57 -11.84 29.41
N GLY A 56 11.52 -11.23 28.71
CA GLY A 56 12.55 -11.96 27.99
C GLY A 56 12.13 -12.49 26.61
N PHE A 57 10.99 -12.07 26.07
CA PHE A 57 10.56 -12.46 24.72
C PHE A 57 11.33 -11.67 23.64
N ASN A 58 12.68 -11.85 23.64
CA ASN A 58 13.62 -11.10 22.80
C ASN A 58 14.39 -11.99 21.81
N SER A 59 14.17 -13.30 21.85
CA SER A 59 14.82 -14.27 20.97
C SER A 59 14.12 -14.35 19.61
N TYR A 60 14.76 -15.02 18.66
CA TYR A 60 14.11 -15.37 17.39
C TYR A 60 12.85 -16.19 17.64
N THR A 61 11.81 -15.88 16.89
CA THR A 61 10.63 -16.73 16.78
C THR A 61 10.84 -17.76 15.65
N GLN A 62 9.91 -18.67 15.49
CA GLN A 62 9.82 -19.42 14.24
C GLN A 62 9.73 -18.45 13.06
N THR A 63 10.33 -18.80 11.93
CA THR A 63 10.28 -17.97 10.70
C THR A 63 8.86 -17.70 10.23
N TRP A 64 7.94 -18.66 10.41
CA TRP A 64 6.52 -18.50 10.17
C TRP A 64 5.85 -17.42 11.03
N GLY A 65 6.49 -17.01 12.12
CA GLY A 65 5.90 -16.18 13.17
C GLY A 65 5.21 -17.01 14.25
N ILE A 66 4.83 -16.34 15.35
CA ILE A 66 4.17 -17.02 16.48
C ILE A 66 2.77 -17.52 16.06
N GLU A 67 2.44 -18.73 16.53
CA GLU A 67 1.18 -19.39 16.18
C GLU A 67 -0.03 -18.56 16.58
N GLU A 68 0.00 -17.98 17.78
CA GLU A 68 -1.05 -17.11 18.32
C GLU A 68 -1.43 -15.96 17.35
N LEU A 69 -0.45 -15.31 16.72
CA LEU A 69 -0.71 -14.25 15.77
C LEU A 69 -1.25 -14.79 14.44
N ARG A 70 -0.70 -15.92 13.96
CA ARG A 70 -1.18 -16.56 12.73
C ARG A 70 -2.64 -16.98 12.84
N GLU A 71 -3.04 -17.58 13.97
CA GLU A 71 -4.43 -17.95 14.22
C GLU A 71 -5.34 -16.73 14.39
N ALA A 72 -4.88 -15.68 15.09
CA ALA A 72 -5.64 -14.43 15.20
C ALA A 72 -5.92 -13.78 13.83
N VAL A 73 -4.96 -13.83 12.89
CA VAL A 73 -5.14 -13.35 11.52
C VAL A 73 -6.14 -14.19 10.75
N LYS A 74 -6.11 -15.53 10.88
CA LYS A 74 -7.13 -16.42 10.27
C LYS A 74 -8.53 -16.10 10.77
N ASP A 75 -8.67 -15.96 12.09
CA ASP A 75 -9.95 -15.62 12.72
C ASP A 75 -10.46 -14.23 12.28
N TYR A 76 -9.57 -13.28 12.04
CA TYR A 76 -9.93 -11.97 11.53
C TYR A 76 -10.59 -12.06 10.14
N TYR A 77 -9.98 -12.79 9.19
CA TYR A 77 -10.53 -12.96 7.84
C TYR A 77 -11.84 -13.74 7.85
N ARG A 78 -11.93 -14.80 8.66
CA ARG A 78 -13.17 -15.56 8.85
C ARG A 78 -14.31 -14.68 9.35
N ARG A 79 -14.07 -13.86 10.37
CA ARG A 79 -15.10 -12.99 10.96
C ARG A 79 -15.48 -11.82 10.05
N LYS A 80 -14.50 -11.20 9.37
CA LYS A 80 -14.72 -9.99 8.61
C LYS A 80 -15.25 -10.25 7.21
N PHE A 81 -14.72 -11.25 6.54
CA PHE A 81 -15.00 -11.54 5.13
C PHE A 81 -15.73 -12.88 4.91
N GLY A 82 -15.86 -13.71 5.92
CA GLY A 82 -16.42 -15.05 5.79
C GLY A 82 -15.52 -16.02 5.00
N VAL A 83 -14.23 -15.73 4.89
CA VAL A 83 -13.27 -16.52 4.11
C VAL A 83 -12.26 -17.21 5.02
N GLU A 84 -11.91 -18.45 4.67
CA GLU A 84 -10.83 -19.17 5.31
C GLU A 84 -9.52 -18.89 4.58
N ILE A 85 -8.51 -18.44 5.32
CA ILE A 85 -7.15 -18.30 4.81
C ILE A 85 -6.25 -19.36 5.44
N SER A 86 -5.39 -19.95 4.63
CA SER A 86 -4.43 -20.97 5.05
C SER A 86 -3.00 -20.45 4.93
N ASN A 87 -2.04 -21.21 5.49
CA ASN A 87 -0.60 -20.96 5.31
C ASN A 87 -0.18 -19.52 5.63
N VAL A 88 -0.66 -18.98 6.76
CA VAL A 88 -0.31 -17.62 7.19
C VAL A 88 1.14 -17.60 7.67
N MET A 89 1.95 -16.67 7.15
CA MET A 89 3.28 -16.34 7.65
C MET A 89 3.38 -14.87 8.05
N ILE A 90 4.09 -14.59 9.12
CA ILE A 90 4.33 -13.23 9.60
C ILE A 90 5.58 -12.67 8.91
N THR A 91 5.47 -11.47 8.37
CA THR A 91 6.51 -10.83 7.56
C THR A 91 7.02 -9.53 8.18
N CYS A 92 8.18 -9.04 7.74
CA CYS A 92 8.71 -7.74 8.11
C CYS A 92 7.94 -6.59 7.43
N GLY A 93 6.66 -6.45 7.79
CA GLY A 93 5.67 -5.58 7.13
C GLY A 93 5.28 -6.12 5.74
N VAL A 94 4.27 -5.49 5.13
CA VAL A 94 3.83 -5.82 3.77
C VAL A 94 4.97 -5.70 2.75
N SER A 95 5.87 -4.73 2.93
CA SER A 95 7.03 -4.55 2.04
C SER A 95 7.94 -5.79 2.03
N GLY A 96 8.17 -6.40 3.21
CA GLY A 96 8.92 -7.66 3.31
C GLY A 96 8.16 -8.81 2.65
N GLY A 97 6.85 -8.92 2.88
CA GLY A 97 5.99 -9.92 2.23
C GLY A 97 5.99 -9.79 0.71
N LEU A 98 5.84 -8.57 0.18
CA LEU A 98 5.88 -8.31 -1.27
C LEU A 98 7.23 -8.66 -1.88
N PHE A 99 8.34 -8.31 -1.21
CA PHE A 99 9.68 -8.67 -1.67
C PHE A 99 9.85 -10.18 -1.74
N LEU A 100 9.45 -10.91 -0.71
CA LEU A 100 9.55 -12.38 -0.66
C LEU A 100 8.64 -13.03 -1.71
N ALA A 101 7.41 -12.54 -1.89
CA ALA A 101 6.47 -13.05 -2.88
C ALA A 101 7.03 -12.92 -4.31
N LEU A 102 7.51 -11.73 -4.67
CA LEU A 102 8.08 -11.48 -6.00
C LEU A 102 9.40 -12.25 -6.19
N LEU A 103 10.27 -12.31 -5.16
CA LEU A 103 11.53 -13.05 -5.22
C LEU A 103 11.29 -14.56 -5.41
N ALA A 104 10.22 -15.11 -4.82
CA ALA A 104 9.84 -16.51 -4.97
C ALA A 104 9.20 -16.85 -6.32
N THR A 105 8.62 -15.85 -7.01
CA THR A 105 7.71 -16.12 -8.13
C THR A 105 8.10 -15.49 -9.45
N VAL A 106 8.96 -14.45 -9.48
CA VAL A 106 9.37 -13.74 -10.70
C VAL A 106 10.68 -14.29 -11.24
N ASN A 107 10.70 -14.72 -12.49
CA ASN A 107 11.92 -14.98 -13.26
C ASN A 107 12.24 -13.81 -14.19
N PRO A 108 13.48 -13.66 -14.65
CA PRO A 108 13.81 -12.70 -15.69
C PRO A 108 12.93 -12.88 -16.94
N GLY A 109 12.29 -11.78 -17.35
CA GLY A 109 11.39 -11.75 -18.52
C GLY A 109 9.91 -12.05 -18.22
N ASP A 110 9.56 -12.54 -17.02
CA ASP A 110 8.16 -12.70 -16.60
C ASP A 110 7.48 -11.32 -16.54
N GLU A 111 6.26 -11.20 -17.05
CA GLU A 111 5.48 -9.98 -17.00
C GLU A 111 4.61 -9.95 -15.75
N VAL A 112 4.60 -8.77 -15.10
CA VAL A 112 3.80 -8.49 -13.90
C VAL A 112 2.89 -7.30 -14.18
N ILE A 113 1.58 -7.54 -14.20
CA ILE A 113 0.54 -6.53 -14.44
C ILE A 113 0.11 -5.88 -13.12
N PHE A 114 -0.07 -4.56 -13.13
CA PHE A 114 -0.67 -3.76 -12.06
C PHE A 114 -1.26 -2.46 -12.61
N ALA A 115 -2.10 -1.78 -11.81
CA ALA A 115 -2.69 -0.50 -12.21
C ALA A 115 -1.63 0.61 -12.35
N ASP A 116 -1.81 1.53 -13.28
CA ASP A 116 -1.15 2.83 -13.34
C ASP A 116 -2.20 3.93 -13.03
N PRO A 117 -2.04 4.71 -11.95
CA PRO A 117 -0.88 4.81 -11.05
C PRO A 117 -0.78 3.67 -10.03
N TYR A 118 0.43 3.41 -9.54
CA TYR A 118 0.80 2.27 -8.69
C TYR A 118 1.63 2.68 -7.47
N PHE A 119 1.68 1.82 -6.46
CA PHE A 119 2.66 1.97 -5.38
C PHE A 119 4.08 1.67 -5.89
N VAL A 120 4.99 2.58 -5.64
CA VAL A 120 6.36 2.60 -6.22
C VAL A 120 7.12 1.28 -6.14
N MET A 121 6.88 0.47 -5.09
CA MET A 121 7.61 -0.78 -4.91
C MET A 121 7.32 -1.81 -5.99
N TYR A 122 6.11 -1.82 -6.58
CA TYR A 122 5.75 -2.85 -7.57
C TYR A 122 6.69 -2.80 -8.78
N LYS A 123 6.79 -1.66 -9.45
CA LYS A 123 7.67 -1.47 -10.60
C LYS A 123 9.14 -1.75 -10.28
N HIS A 124 9.62 -1.18 -9.17
CA HIS A 124 11.03 -1.29 -8.82
C HIS A 124 11.44 -2.70 -8.40
N LEU A 125 10.62 -3.45 -7.67
CA LEU A 125 10.94 -4.83 -7.30
C LEU A 125 10.89 -5.75 -8.52
N VAL A 126 9.91 -5.60 -9.41
CA VAL A 126 9.84 -6.37 -10.65
C VAL A 126 11.09 -6.12 -11.50
N ASN A 127 11.50 -4.86 -11.69
CA ASN A 127 12.71 -4.49 -12.41
C ASN A 127 13.98 -5.07 -11.74
N LEU A 128 14.08 -4.99 -10.41
CA LEU A 128 15.23 -5.52 -9.65
C LEU A 128 15.44 -7.00 -9.92
N LEU A 129 14.34 -7.76 -10.05
CA LEU A 129 14.34 -9.20 -10.31
C LEU A 129 14.49 -9.56 -11.79
N GLY A 130 14.54 -8.56 -12.68
CA GLY A 130 14.65 -8.76 -14.12
C GLY A 130 13.32 -9.11 -14.81
N GLY A 131 12.20 -9.04 -14.10
CA GLY A 131 10.87 -9.11 -14.67
C GLY A 131 10.53 -7.83 -15.46
N LYS A 132 9.41 -7.87 -16.18
CA LYS A 132 8.88 -6.75 -16.95
C LYS A 132 7.62 -6.21 -16.29
N PRO A 133 7.63 -4.99 -15.72
CA PRO A 133 6.41 -4.34 -15.25
C PRO A 133 5.51 -3.99 -16.43
N VAL A 134 4.21 -4.26 -16.28
CA VAL A 134 3.16 -3.94 -17.26
C VAL A 134 2.07 -3.10 -16.54
N PRO A 135 2.30 -1.78 -16.36
CA PRO A 135 1.32 -0.90 -15.76
C PRO A 135 0.15 -0.66 -16.74
N ILE A 136 -1.07 -0.84 -16.27
CA ILE A 136 -2.30 -0.63 -17.04
C ILE A 136 -2.84 0.77 -16.77
N ASP A 137 -3.02 1.55 -17.82
CA ASP A 137 -3.61 2.89 -17.75
C ASP A 137 -5.04 2.83 -17.18
N THR A 138 -5.23 3.42 -16.01
CA THR A 138 -6.54 3.48 -15.34
C THR A 138 -7.12 4.89 -15.28
N TYR A 139 -6.48 5.87 -15.90
CA TYR A 139 -6.99 7.24 -15.94
C TYR A 139 -8.25 7.35 -16.80
N PRO A 140 -9.15 8.31 -16.52
CA PRO A 140 -9.08 9.27 -15.41
C PRO A 140 -9.79 8.82 -14.13
N ASP A 141 -10.48 7.66 -14.13
CA ASP A 141 -11.34 7.19 -13.04
C ASP A 141 -10.63 6.21 -12.08
N PHE A 142 -9.42 5.80 -12.44
CA PHE A 142 -8.57 4.86 -11.71
C PHE A 142 -9.18 3.47 -11.48
N ARG A 143 -10.19 3.09 -12.29
CA ARG A 143 -10.81 1.78 -12.22
C ARG A 143 -9.87 0.71 -12.79
N PHE A 144 -9.54 -0.30 -12.00
CA PHE A 144 -8.76 -1.46 -12.41
C PHE A 144 -9.71 -2.66 -12.54
N SER A 145 -9.97 -3.11 -13.74
CA SER A 145 -11.02 -4.08 -14.09
C SER A 145 -10.57 -5.07 -15.15
N ALA A 146 -11.26 -6.21 -15.24
CA ALA A 146 -10.90 -7.30 -16.14
C ALA A 146 -10.85 -6.87 -17.61
N ASP A 147 -11.77 -6.02 -18.06
CA ASP A 147 -11.85 -5.49 -19.42
C ASP A 147 -10.63 -4.62 -19.79
N ARG A 148 -10.05 -3.90 -18.81
CA ARG A 148 -8.80 -3.12 -19.00
C ARG A 148 -7.55 -3.98 -18.91
N ILE A 149 -7.58 -5.06 -18.14
CA ILE A 149 -6.43 -5.95 -17.93
C ILE A 149 -6.24 -6.91 -19.11
N GLU A 150 -7.31 -7.54 -19.59
CA GLU A 150 -7.26 -8.66 -20.54
C GLU A 150 -6.47 -8.36 -21.82
N PRO A 151 -6.59 -7.17 -22.48
CA PRO A 151 -5.85 -6.86 -23.70
C PRO A 151 -4.31 -6.84 -23.53
N HIS A 152 -3.82 -6.79 -22.30
CA HIS A 152 -2.39 -6.71 -21.98
C HIS A 152 -1.79 -8.04 -21.53
N ILE A 153 -2.60 -9.10 -21.43
CA ILE A 153 -2.14 -10.43 -21.06
C ILE A 153 -1.44 -11.08 -22.26
N THR A 154 -0.23 -11.56 -22.05
CA THR A 154 0.57 -12.31 -23.02
C THR A 154 0.96 -13.68 -22.45
N GLU A 155 1.63 -14.51 -23.23
CA GLU A 155 2.18 -15.80 -22.79
C GLU A 155 3.27 -15.64 -21.69
N LYS A 156 3.83 -14.44 -21.54
CA LYS A 156 4.81 -14.09 -20.49
C LYS A 156 4.18 -13.55 -19.23
N THR A 157 2.90 -13.21 -19.27
CA THR A 157 2.20 -12.66 -18.11
C THR A 157 2.02 -13.74 -17.07
N LYS A 158 2.55 -13.50 -15.88
CA LYS A 158 2.54 -14.49 -14.79
C LYS A 158 1.81 -14.01 -13.55
N ILE A 159 1.93 -12.70 -13.25
CA ILE A 159 1.45 -12.13 -11.99
C ILE A 159 0.55 -10.92 -12.27
N LEU A 160 -0.51 -10.84 -11.48
CA LEU A 160 -1.39 -9.67 -11.39
C LEU A 160 -1.33 -9.13 -9.95
N ILE A 161 -0.92 -7.86 -9.77
CA ILE A 161 -0.91 -7.21 -8.46
C ILE A 161 -2.13 -6.30 -8.32
N LEU A 162 -2.93 -6.54 -7.28
CA LEU A 162 -4.05 -5.69 -6.87
C LEU A 162 -3.65 -4.87 -5.65
N ASN A 163 -4.12 -3.63 -5.56
CA ASN A 163 -3.99 -2.80 -4.37
C ASN A 163 -5.32 -2.09 -4.09
N SER A 164 -6.04 -2.58 -3.09
CA SER A 164 -7.37 -2.05 -2.75
C SER A 164 -7.57 -2.02 -1.24
N PRO A 165 -7.86 -0.83 -0.66
CA PRO A 165 -7.81 0.52 -1.25
C PRO A 165 -6.43 0.93 -1.75
N SER A 166 -6.38 1.74 -2.81
CA SER A 166 -5.14 2.03 -3.54
C SER A 166 -4.30 3.18 -2.95
N ASN A 167 -3.00 3.08 -3.11
CA ASN A 167 -2.03 4.15 -3.02
C ASN A 167 -1.42 4.35 -4.43
N PRO A 168 -1.63 5.51 -5.12
CA PRO A 168 -1.88 6.83 -4.55
C PRO A 168 -3.33 7.34 -4.59
N THR A 169 -4.28 6.64 -5.20
CA THR A 169 -5.56 7.21 -5.63
C THR A 169 -6.67 7.19 -4.58
N GLY A 170 -6.58 6.28 -3.61
CA GLY A 170 -7.64 6.05 -2.63
C GLY A 170 -8.88 5.33 -3.18
N VAL A 171 -8.87 4.88 -4.43
CA VAL A 171 -9.98 4.10 -4.99
C VAL A 171 -9.96 2.66 -4.46
N THR A 172 -11.12 2.04 -4.46
CA THR A 172 -11.31 0.61 -4.13
C THR A 172 -11.68 -0.16 -5.40
N ILE A 173 -11.38 -1.45 -5.41
CA ILE A 173 -11.87 -2.36 -6.45
C ILE A 173 -13.19 -2.94 -5.93
N PRO A 174 -14.34 -2.68 -6.58
CA PRO A 174 -15.64 -3.22 -6.18
C PRO A 174 -15.66 -4.76 -6.24
N GLU A 175 -16.49 -5.39 -5.42
CA GLU A 175 -16.61 -6.85 -5.38
C GLU A 175 -16.95 -7.46 -6.77
N LYS A 176 -17.77 -6.77 -7.57
CA LYS A 176 -18.08 -7.18 -8.93
C LYS A 176 -16.82 -7.27 -9.78
N ASP A 177 -15.97 -6.22 -9.75
CA ASP A 177 -14.73 -6.19 -10.53
C ASP A 177 -13.74 -7.25 -10.01
N LEU A 178 -13.67 -7.48 -8.67
CA LEU A 178 -12.84 -8.55 -8.10
C LEU A 178 -13.26 -9.95 -8.60
N LYS A 179 -14.57 -10.22 -8.71
CA LYS A 179 -15.08 -11.48 -9.28
C LYS A 179 -14.69 -11.65 -10.75
N GLU A 180 -14.83 -10.60 -11.55
CA GLU A 180 -14.44 -10.62 -12.96
C GLU A 180 -12.91 -10.80 -13.12
N ILE A 181 -12.11 -10.16 -12.27
CA ILE A 181 -10.65 -10.32 -12.22
C ILE A 181 -10.27 -11.75 -11.79
N ALA A 182 -10.98 -12.34 -10.83
CA ALA A 182 -10.74 -13.72 -10.40
C ALA A 182 -10.99 -14.73 -11.54
N GLU A 183 -12.09 -14.57 -12.28
CA GLU A 183 -12.38 -15.39 -13.46
C GLU A 183 -11.33 -15.19 -14.57
N LEU A 184 -10.88 -13.96 -14.79
CA LEU A 184 -9.81 -13.64 -15.72
C LEU A 184 -8.49 -14.33 -15.30
N ALA A 185 -8.10 -14.20 -14.03
CA ALA A 185 -6.90 -14.83 -13.49
C ALA A 185 -6.94 -16.36 -13.62
N LYS A 186 -8.12 -16.97 -13.37
CA LYS A 186 -8.35 -18.39 -13.56
C LYS A 186 -8.21 -18.83 -15.03
N LYS A 187 -8.80 -18.06 -15.95
CA LYS A 187 -8.74 -18.30 -17.41
C LYS A 187 -7.30 -18.34 -17.92
N TYR A 188 -6.48 -17.40 -17.47
CA TYR A 188 -5.09 -17.24 -17.91
C TYR A 188 -4.06 -17.89 -16.95
N LYS A 189 -4.52 -18.55 -15.88
CA LYS A 189 -3.68 -19.20 -14.85
C LYS A 189 -2.66 -18.25 -14.23
N LEU A 190 -3.07 -17.01 -13.95
CA LEU A 190 -2.22 -16.00 -13.34
C LEU A 190 -2.16 -16.17 -11.82
N LEU A 191 -1.00 -15.88 -11.23
CA LEU A 191 -0.89 -15.69 -9.80
C LEU A 191 -1.38 -14.28 -9.45
N VAL A 192 -2.26 -14.15 -8.48
CA VAL A 192 -2.71 -12.84 -7.97
C VAL A 192 -1.98 -12.52 -6.67
N ILE A 193 -1.39 -11.34 -6.57
CA ILE A 193 -0.90 -10.77 -5.31
C ILE A 193 -1.85 -9.64 -4.94
N THR A 194 -2.58 -9.76 -3.83
CA THR A 194 -3.47 -8.69 -3.34
C THR A 194 -2.83 -7.98 -2.15
N ASP A 195 -2.50 -6.69 -2.34
CA ASP A 195 -2.00 -5.80 -1.29
C ASP A 195 -3.18 -5.07 -0.65
N GLU A 196 -3.60 -5.56 0.51
CA GLU A 196 -4.76 -5.09 1.25
C GLU A 196 -4.38 -4.26 2.50
N ILE A 197 -3.20 -3.63 2.51
CA ILE A 197 -2.68 -2.89 3.68
C ILE A 197 -3.62 -1.76 4.16
N TYR A 198 -4.52 -1.27 3.32
CA TYR A 198 -5.49 -0.22 3.63
C TYR A 198 -6.92 -0.74 3.81
N GLU A 199 -7.17 -2.05 3.80
CA GLU A 199 -8.52 -2.63 3.79
C GLU A 199 -9.39 -2.16 4.96
N SER A 200 -8.80 -1.98 6.14
CA SER A 200 -9.50 -1.46 7.33
C SER A 200 -9.81 0.04 7.26
N LEU A 201 -9.30 0.76 6.28
CA LEU A 201 -9.59 2.16 6.01
C LEU A 201 -10.46 2.31 4.75
N SER A 202 -11.55 1.56 4.66
CA SER A 202 -12.62 1.72 3.67
C SER A 202 -13.77 2.52 4.28
N TYR A 203 -14.37 3.47 3.53
CA TYR A 203 -15.25 4.49 4.10
C TYR A 203 -16.73 4.30 3.81
N ASP A 204 -17.10 4.12 2.55
CA ASP A 204 -18.50 4.17 2.12
C ASP A 204 -19.10 2.78 1.88
N GLU A 205 -18.26 1.77 1.71
CA GLU A 205 -18.64 0.39 1.43
C GLU A 205 -17.84 -0.55 2.35
N ASN A 206 -18.37 -1.72 2.62
CA ASN A 206 -17.57 -2.76 3.28
C ASN A 206 -16.39 -3.14 2.38
N PRO A 207 -15.20 -3.32 2.95
CA PRO A 207 -14.05 -3.76 2.16
C PRO A 207 -14.33 -5.14 1.55
N SER A 208 -13.93 -5.32 0.30
CA SER A 208 -14.00 -6.59 -0.42
C SER A 208 -12.59 -7.16 -0.60
N THR A 209 -12.48 -8.47 -0.65
CA THR A 209 -11.23 -9.19 -0.91
C THR A 209 -11.42 -10.18 -2.05
N ILE A 210 -10.39 -10.42 -2.85
CA ILE A 210 -10.37 -11.48 -3.86
C ILE A 210 -10.07 -12.86 -3.25
N VAL A 211 -9.64 -12.89 -1.99
CA VAL A 211 -9.35 -14.14 -1.27
C VAL A 211 -10.63 -14.95 -1.13
N GLY A 212 -10.55 -16.23 -1.47
CA GLY A 212 -11.73 -17.13 -1.53
C GLY A 212 -12.48 -17.11 -2.86
N MET A 213 -12.17 -16.17 -3.80
CA MET A 213 -12.73 -16.17 -5.15
C MET A 213 -11.86 -16.96 -6.14
N TYR A 214 -10.57 -17.12 -5.82
CA TYR A 214 -9.59 -17.83 -6.63
C TYR A 214 -8.49 -18.44 -5.75
N ASP A 215 -8.00 -19.64 -6.09
CA ASP A 215 -7.07 -20.38 -5.24
C ASP A 215 -5.62 -19.88 -5.32
N GLN A 216 -5.21 -19.33 -6.48
CA GLN A 216 -3.84 -18.84 -6.69
C GLN A 216 -3.74 -17.35 -6.31
N VAL A 217 -4.00 -17.04 -5.03
CA VAL A 217 -3.95 -15.69 -4.48
C VAL A 217 -2.97 -15.64 -3.31
N ILE A 218 -1.99 -14.72 -3.38
CA ILE A 218 -1.17 -14.32 -2.24
C ILE A 218 -1.79 -13.06 -1.65
N LEU A 219 -2.29 -13.16 -0.43
CA LEU A 219 -2.74 -12.04 0.37
C LEU A 219 -1.53 -11.40 1.07
N LEU A 220 -1.40 -10.09 0.98
CA LEU A 220 -0.45 -9.28 1.74
C LEU A 220 -1.22 -8.23 2.55
N ASN A 221 -1.05 -8.23 3.88
CA ASN A 221 -1.64 -7.22 4.75
C ASN A 221 -0.77 -7.03 6.02
N GLY A 222 -1.15 -6.12 6.91
CA GLY A 222 -0.35 -5.86 8.12
C GLY A 222 -0.87 -4.71 8.97
N PHE A 223 -0.09 -4.34 9.96
CA PHE A 223 -0.51 -3.47 11.05
C PHE A 223 0.00 -2.02 10.91
N SER A 224 0.78 -1.73 9.85
CA SER A 224 1.36 -0.40 9.65
C SER A 224 0.31 0.70 9.54
N LYS A 225 -0.86 0.39 8.93
CA LYS A 225 -1.91 1.39 8.67
C LYS A 225 -3.08 1.26 9.63
N SER A 226 -3.57 0.07 9.89
CA SER A 226 -4.68 -0.17 10.82
C SER A 226 -4.32 0.15 12.27
N ALA A 227 -3.11 -0.20 12.70
CA ALA A 227 -2.70 -0.05 14.10
C ALA A 227 -1.63 1.05 14.34
N GLY A 228 -1.28 1.86 13.34
CA GLY A 228 -0.23 2.89 13.48
C GLY A 228 1.19 2.33 13.62
N MET A 229 1.40 1.03 13.41
CA MET A 229 2.66 0.32 13.66
C MET A 229 3.66 0.44 12.49
N THR A 230 3.82 1.61 11.90
CA THR A 230 4.69 1.79 10.71
C THR A 230 6.14 1.45 11.00
N GLY A 231 6.68 1.87 12.16
CA GLY A 231 8.04 1.60 12.60
C GLY A 231 8.26 0.20 13.18
N TRP A 232 7.21 -0.55 13.49
CA TRP A 232 7.30 -1.88 14.13
C TRP A 232 7.60 -2.99 13.12
N ARG A 233 7.38 -2.74 11.83
CA ARG A 233 7.71 -3.66 10.74
C ARG A 233 6.99 -5.02 10.86
N ILE A 234 5.68 -5.02 11.11
CA ILE A 234 4.84 -6.23 11.23
C ILE A 234 3.80 -6.25 10.11
N GLY A 235 3.73 -7.36 9.41
CA GLY A 235 2.73 -7.72 8.42
C GLY A 235 2.58 -9.21 8.32
N TYR A 236 1.80 -9.65 7.36
CA TYR A 236 1.60 -11.08 7.09
C TYR A 236 1.33 -11.33 5.60
N ALA A 237 1.60 -12.55 5.19
CA ALA A 237 1.22 -13.12 3.91
C ALA A 237 0.43 -14.41 4.15
N ALA A 238 -0.53 -14.70 3.27
CA ALA A 238 -1.25 -15.97 3.25
C ALA A 238 -1.55 -16.37 1.80
N GLY A 239 -1.63 -17.67 1.51
CA GLY A 239 -1.92 -18.13 0.15
C GLY A 239 -1.58 -19.59 -0.10
N PRO A 240 -1.31 -19.97 -1.36
CA PRO A 240 -0.99 -21.35 -1.74
C PRO A 240 0.22 -21.88 -0.97
N GLU A 241 0.11 -23.12 -0.48
CA GLU A 241 1.08 -23.73 0.42
C GLU A 241 2.49 -23.76 -0.17
N ASP A 242 2.61 -24.19 -1.41
CA ASP A 242 3.86 -24.30 -2.13
C ASP A 242 4.58 -22.94 -2.24
N ILE A 243 3.87 -21.86 -2.54
CA ILE A 243 4.44 -20.52 -2.66
C ILE A 243 4.81 -19.97 -1.29
N ILE A 244 3.90 -20.05 -0.30
CA ILE A 244 4.17 -19.52 1.05
C ILE A 244 5.32 -20.29 1.71
N GLN A 245 5.48 -21.58 1.44
CA GLN A 245 6.65 -22.36 1.90
C GLN A 245 7.97 -21.83 1.31
N GLN A 246 7.98 -21.43 0.02
CA GLN A 246 9.17 -20.84 -0.59
C GLN A 246 9.45 -19.43 -0.02
N MET A 247 8.40 -18.62 0.19
CA MET A 247 8.55 -17.32 0.86
C MET A 247 9.13 -17.49 2.27
N ASN A 248 8.66 -18.50 3.03
CA ASN A 248 9.20 -18.83 4.34
C ASN A 248 10.66 -19.27 4.29
N THR A 249 11.03 -20.08 3.29
CA THR A 249 12.43 -20.48 3.06
C THR A 249 13.30 -19.25 2.77
N LEU A 250 12.88 -18.36 1.90
CA LEU A 250 13.59 -17.11 1.61
C LEU A 250 13.70 -16.21 2.85
N GLN A 251 12.66 -16.18 3.71
CA GLN A 251 12.71 -15.38 4.94
C GLN A 251 13.82 -15.85 5.88
N GLN A 252 14.15 -17.15 5.92
CA GLN A 252 15.26 -17.68 6.74
C GLN A 252 16.60 -17.04 6.37
N TYR A 253 16.81 -16.72 5.10
CA TYR A 253 18.07 -16.17 4.57
C TYR A 253 18.06 -14.65 4.39
N THR A 254 16.94 -13.98 4.68
CA THR A 254 16.81 -12.53 4.54
C THR A 254 16.55 -11.86 5.88
N PHE A 255 15.35 -12.03 6.43
CA PHE A 255 14.90 -11.36 7.65
C PHE A 255 14.94 -12.27 8.89
N VAL A 256 15.13 -13.56 8.72
CA VAL A 256 15.05 -14.62 9.73
C VAL A 256 13.63 -14.75 10.30
N CYS A 257 13.14 -13.73 10.99
CA CYS A 257 11.77 -13.61 11.48
C CYS A 257 11.40 -12.11 11.66
N ALA A 258 10.12 -11.82 11.76
CA ALA A 258 9.66 -10.50 12.16
C ALA A 258 9.96 -10.24 13.66
N PRO A 259 10.05 -8.96 14.12
CA PRO A 259 10.40 -8.64 15.51
C PRO A 259 9.48 -9.33 16.53
N SER A 260 10.04 -10.12 17.44
CA SER A 260 9.32 -11.02 18.34
C SER A 260 8.30 -10.27 19.23
N PHE A 261 8.73 -9.22 19.91
CA PHE A 261 7.85 -8.42 20.78
C PHE A 261 6.69 -7.76 20.01
N ALA A 262 6.95 -7.32 18.77
CA ALA A 262 5.95 -6.71 17.93
C ALA A 262 4.88 -7.72 17.46
N GLN A 263 5.25 -9.00 17.29
CA GLN A 263 4.29 -10.06 17.01
C GLN A 263 3.31 -10.26 18.18
N LYS A 264 3.78 -10.20 19.42
CA LYS A 264 2.91 -10.27 20.61
C LYS A 264 1.92 -9.12 20.65
N ALA A 265 2.36 -7.91 20.40
CA ALA A 265 1.48 -6.73 20.34
C ALA A 265 0.49 -6.80 19.16
N ALA A 266 0.90 -7.37 18.03
CA ALA A 266 0.04 -7.51 16.86
C ALA A 266 -1.16 -8.43 17.10
N VAL A 267 -1.09 -9.38 18.06
CA VAL A 267 -2.24 -10.19 18.50
C VAL A 267 -3.36 -9.30 19.05
N GLU A 268 -3.00 -8.24 19.77
CA GLU A 268 -4.00 -7.27 20.27
C GLU A 268 -4.46 -6.34 19.14
N ALA A 269 -3.54 -5.93 18.24
CA ALA A 269 -3.87 -5.06 17.11
C ALA A 269 -4.89 -5.69 16.15
N VAL A 270 -4.87 -7.01 15.94
CA VAL A 270 -5.87 -7.73 15.10
C VAL A 270 -7.28 -7.59 15.67
N LYS A 271 -7.41 -7.45 16.99
CA LYS A 271 -8.70 -7.39 17.69
C LYS A 271 -9.24 -5.95 17.81
N ALA A 272 -8.43 -4.96 17.43
CA ALA A 272 -8.78 -3.54 17.63
C ALA A 272 -10.02 -3.14 16.85
N ASP A 273 -10.91 -2.40 17.50
CA ASP A 273 -12.04 -1.75 16.84
C ASP A 273 -11.55 -0.51 16.05
N MET A 274 -11.74 -0.56 14.75
CA MET A 274 -11.34 0.50 13.83
C MET A 274 -12.42 1.56 13.60
N THR A 275 -13.62 1.38 14.15
CA THR A 275 -14.79 2.21 13.81
C THR A 275 -14.53 3.71 14.00
N ALA A 276 -14.00 4.12 15.15
CA ALA A 276 -13.71 5.53 15.43
C ALA A 276 -12.60 6.09 14.50
N LYS A 277 -11.57 5.28 14.19
CA LYS A 277 -10.47 5.67 13.30
C LYS A 277 -10.99 5.83 11.86
N VAL A 278 -11.79 4.89 11.38
CA VAL A 278 -12.41 4.93 10.05
C VAL A 278 -13.32 6.16 9.91
N GLU A 279 -14.17 6.43 10.89
CA GLU A 279 -15.06 7.60 10.90
C GLU A 279 -14.27 8.93 10.89
N SER A 280 -13.18 9.01 11.66
CA SER A 280 -12.28 10.17 11.64
C SER A 280 -11.68 10.39 10.26
N TYR A 281 -11.18 9.32 9.61
CA TYR A 281 -10.59 9.43 8.28
C TYR A 281 -11.64 9.70 7.19
N ARG A 282 -12.86 9.19 7.34
CA ARG A 282 -13.97 9.52 6.45
C ARG A 282 -14.26 11.03 6.46
N LYS A 283 -14.29 11.66 7.65
CA LYS A 283 -14.46 13.12 7.79
C LYS A 283 -13.30 13.89 7.14
N LYS A 284 -12.05 13.47 7.35
CA LYS A 284 -10.88 14.09 6.72
C LYS A 284 -10.90 13.94 5.19
N ARG A 285 -11.32 12.76 4.68
CA ARG A 285 -11.54 12.53 3.27
C ARG A 285 -12.57 13.50 2.69
N ASP A 286 -13.71 13.64 3.38
CA ASP A 286 -14.76 14.55 2.93
C ASP A 286 -14.28 16.01 2.98
N LEU A 287 -13.59 16.41 4.03
CA LEU A 287 -13.02 17.76 4.18
C LEU A 287 -12.11 18.12 3.01
N ILE A 288 -11.14 17.26 2.67
CA ILE A 288 -10.21 17.56 1.57
C ILE A 288 -10.87 17.46 0.20
N TYR A 289 -11.76 16.47 -0.02
CA TYR A 289 -12.44 16.29 -1.29
C TYR A 289 -13.37 17.47 -1.60
N GLU A 290 -14.22 17.87 -0.65
CA GLU A 290 -15.12 19.03 -0.81
C GLU A 290 -14.34 20.33 -1.04
N GLY A 291 -13.18 20.48 -0.39
CA GLY A 291 -12.32 21.62 -0.61
C GLY A 291 -11.64 21.69 -1.97
N LEU A 292 -11.39 20.54 -2.60
CA LEU A 292 -10.63 20.49 -3.86
C LEU A 292 -11.49 20.33 -5.12
N LYS A 293 -12.67 19.69 -5.03
CA LYS A 293 -13.46 19.22 -6.19
C LYS A 293 -13.86 20.32 -7.20
N ASP A 294 -14.03 21.54 -6.75
CA ASP A 294 -14.43 22.68 -7.59
C ASP A 294 -13.22 23.40 -8.23
N HIS A 295 -12.01 23.03 -7.85
CA HIS A 295 -10.76 23.64 -8.32
C HIS A 295 -9.82 22.67 -9.02
N PHE A 296 -9.98 21.38 -8.80
CA PHE A 296 -9.14 20.32 -9.36
C PHE A 296 -10.02 19.19 -9.91
N LYS A 297 -9.63 18.59 -11.03
CA LYS A 297 -10.21 17.31 -11.42
C LYS A 297 -9.70 16.24 -10.46
N VAL A 298 -10.60 15.63 -9.71
CA VAL A 298 -10.25 14.68 -8.65
C VAL A 298 -11.33 13.63 -8.46
N VAL A 299 -10.90 12.38 -8.28
CA VAL A 299 -11.77 11.27 -7.92
C VAL A 299 -11.90 11.21 -6.39
N LYS A 300 -13.13 11.05 -5.88
CA LYS A 300 -13.38 10.91 -4.44
C LYS A 300 -12.81 9.59 -3.94
N PRO A 301 -11.87 9.60 -2.99
CA PRO A 301 -11.33 8.37 -2.41
C PRO A 301 -12.41 7.57 -1.67
N LYS A 302 -12.40 6.26 -1.84
CA LYS A 302 -13.28 5.33 -1.10
C LYS A 302 -12.56 4.63 0.05
N GLY A 303 -11.23 4.77 0.14
CA GLY A 303 -10.42 4.19 1.19
C GLY A 303 -9.01 4.77 1.24
N SER A 304 -8.12 4.19 2.04
CA SER A 304 -6.78 4.67 2.39
C SER A 304 -6.80 6.08 3.00
N PHE A 305 -5.75 6.84 2.90
CA PHE A 305 -5.71 8.26 3.30
C PHE A 305 -5.03 9.13 2.25
N TYR A 306 -5.26 8.79 0.97
CA TYR A 306 -4.71 9.53 -0.16
C TYR A 306 -5.80 10.03 -1.10
N ILE A 307 -5.49 11.15 -1.75
CA ILE A 307 -6.25 11.72 -2.85
C ILE A 307 -5.27 12.14 -3.95
N PHE A 308 -5.69 11.98 -5.23
CA PHE A 308 -4.78 12.09 -6.37
C PHE A 308 -5.36 13.02 -7.45
N PRO A 309 -5.31 14.36 -7.22
CA PRO A 309 -5.84 15.34 -8.16
C PRO A 309 -4.95 15.52 -9.39
N GLU A 310 -5.59 15.90 -10.52
CA GLU A 310 -4.89 16.41 -11.70
C GLU A 310 -4.32 17.81 -11.40
N ALA A 311 -3.06 18.03 -11.78
CA ALA A 311 -2.40 19.32 -11.58
C ALA A 311 -2.91 20.35 -12.58
N PRO A 312 -3.18 21.59 -12.16
CA PRO A 312 -3.46 22.69 -13.08
C PRO A 312 -2.29 22.87 -14.07
N GLY A 313 -2.62 23.11 -15.35
CA GLY A 313 -1.62 23.17 -16.40
C GLY A 313 -1.11 21.79 -16.89
N GLY A 314 -1.57 20.68 -16.31
CA GLY A 314 -1.28 19.31 -16.76
C GLY A 314 0.11 18.78 -16.41
N ASP A 315 0.91 19.49 -15.59
CA ASP A 315 2.25 19.04 -15.14
C ASP A 315 2.35 19.05 -13.60
N GLY A 316 2.19 17.85 -13.01
CA GLY A 316 2.27 17.63 -11.56
C GLY A 316 3.67 17.86 -10.99
N ASP A 317 4.74 17.62 -11.76
CA ASP A 317 6.10 17.83 -11.27
C ASP A 317 6.37 19.34 -11.10
N VAL A 318 5.95 20.16 -12.07
CA VAL A 318 6.04 21.61 -12.00
C VAL A 318 5.16 22.16 -10.87
N PHE A 319 3.92 21.68 -10.76
CA PHE A 319 3.00 22.10 -9.70
C PHE A 319 3.54 21.79 -8.31
N VAL A 320 4.05 20.58 -8.09
CA VAL A 320 4.63 20.15 -6.80
C VAL A 320 5.88 20.95 -6.46
N LYS A 321 6.74 21.25 -7.44
CA LYS A 321 7.90 22.12 -7.22
C LYS A 321 7.47 23.49 -6.71
N LYS A 322 6.43 24.09 -7.32
CA LYS A 322 5.86 25.37 -6.86
C LYS A 322 5.21 25.27 -5.48
N ALA A 323 4.53 24.16 -5.18
CA ALA A 323 3.98 23.91 -3.85
C ALA A 323 5.09 23.90 -2.77
N ILE A 324 6.21 23.23 -3.04
CA ILE A 324 7.37 23.18 -2.13
C ILE A 324 7.95 24.59 -1.92
N GLU A 325 8.08 25.40 -2.98
CA GLU A 325 8.52 26.79 -2.89
C GLU A 325 7.57 27.66 -2.03
N ASN A 326 6.30 27.27 -1.90
CA ASN A 326 5.29 27.87 -1.04
C ASN A 326 5.08 27.13 0.29
N ASN A 327 6.07 26.39 0.75
CA ASN A 327 6.07 25.67 2.02
C ASN A 327 4.99 24.59 2.16
N ILE A 328 4.52 23.99 1.03
CA ILE A 328 3.55 22.89 1.00
C ILE A 328 4.23 21.63 0.49
N LEU A 329 4.15 20.55 1.25
CA LEU A 329 4.70 19.25 0.89
C LEU A 329 3.61 18.30 0.40
N ILE A 330 3.67 17.95 -0.86
CA ILE A 330 2.87 16.95 -1.57
C ILE A 330 3.81 16.10 -2.45
N ILE A 331 3.34 15.01 -3.02
CA ILE A 331 4.18 14.10 -3.81
C ILE A 331 3.81 14.20 -5.30
N PRO A 332 4.76 14.40 -6.22
CA PRO A 332 4.47 14.43 -7.65
C PRO A 332 3.98 13.07 -8.16
N GLY A 333 3.07 13.10 -9.12
CA GLY A 333 2.46 11.91 -9.70
C GLY A 333 3.46 11.03 -10.44
N SER A 334 4.53 11.63 -11.00
CA SER A 334 5.63 10.91 -11.65
C SER A 334 6.34 9.88 -10.75
N VAL A 335 6.14 9.94 -9.45
CA VAL A 335 6.61 8.93 -8.49
C VAL A 335 5.78 7.63 -8.60
N PHE A 336 4.52 7.73 -9.03
CA PHE A 336 3.54 6.62 -9.03
C PHE A 336 3.10 6.22 -10.44
N SER A 337 3.55 6.93 -11.47
CA SER A 337 3.12 6.76 -12.85
C SER A 337 4.18 7.28 -13.82
N ASP A 338 4.17 6.79 -15.04
CA ASP A 338 4.94 7.41 -16.11
C ASP A 338 4.25 8.71 -16.63
N LYS A 339 2.96 8.92 -16.27
CA LYS A 339 2.24 10.18 -16.50
C LYS A 339 2.59 11.21 -15.42
N LYS A 340 2.85 12.46 -15.86
CA LYS A 340 3.24 13.56 -14.96
C LYS A 340 2.09 14.49 -14.61
N THR A 341 0.85 14.08 -14.91
CA THR A 341 -0.30 15.00 -14.88
C THR A 341 -0.91 15.20 -13.51
N HIS A 342 -0.59 14.37 -12.52
CA HIS A 342 -1.23 14.37 -11.21
C HIS A 342 -0.24 14.58 -10.06
N PHE A 343 -0.76 14.74 -8.85
CA PHE A 343 0.02 14.74 -7.61
C PHE A 343 -0.76 14.06 -6.48
N ARG A 344 -0.03 13.50 -5.51
CA ARG A 344 -0.64 12.84 -4.37
C ARG A 344 -0.64 13.72 -3.14
N ILE A 345 -1.79 13.81 -2.48
CA ILE A 345 -1.97 14.39 -1.16
C ILE A 345 -2.29 13.27 -0.17
N SER A 346 -1.69 13.31 1.01
CA SER A 346 -2.09 12.52 2.17
C SER A 346 -2.94 13.39 3.09
N PHE A 347 -4.13 12.92 3.44
CA PHE A 347 -4.97 13.59 4.44
C PHE A 347 -4.85 12.96 5.84
N ALA A 348 -3.79 12.16 6.07
CA ALA A 348 -3.40 11.71 7.40
C ALA A 348 -2.70 12.86 8.16
N ALA A 349 -3.45 13.91 8.48
CA ALA A 349 -3.00 15.11 9.17
C ALA A 349 -4.14 15.67 10.03
N LYS A 350 -3.84 16.66 10.87
CA LYS A 350 -4.86 17.41 11.63
C LYS A 350 -5.74 18.21 10.66
N ASP A 351 -7.02 18.36 11.01
CA ASP A 351 -8.01 19.06 10.17
C ASP A 351 -7.57 20.48 9.80
N GLU A 352 -6.94 21.20 10.73
CA GLU A 352 -6.42 22.56 10.48
C GLU A 352 -5.31 22.57 9.41
N ILE A 353 -4.47 21.55 9.40
CA ILE A 353 -3.40 21.40 8.38
C ILE A 353 -4.02 21.05 7.01
N ILE A 354 -5.05 20.21 6.99
CA ILE A 354 -5.79 19.88 5.76
C ILE A 354 -6.44 21.13 5.19
N MET A 355 -7.19 21.90 6.01
CA MET A 355 -7.87 23.14 5.59
C MET A 355 -6.87 24.16 5.04
N LYS A 356 -5.80 24.42 5.79
CA LYS A 356 -4.74 25.34 5.36
C LYS A 356 -4.10 24.88 4.06
N GLY A 357 -3.84 23.58 3.91
CA GLY A 357 -3.28 23.01 2.70
C GLY A 357 -4.19 23.19 1.48
N VAL A 358 -5.49 22.94 1.65
CA VAL A 358 -6.50 23.18 0.60
C VAL A 358 -6.51 24.64 0.16
N GLU A 359 -6.56 25.59 1.10
CA GLU A 359 -6.56 27.02 0.80
C GLU A 359 -5.32 27.44 -0.01
N GLU A 360 -4.14 27.02 0.43
CA GLU A 360 -2.89 27.38 -0.25
C GLU A 360 -2.75 26.69 -1.62
N LEU A 361 -3.21 25.43 -1.77
CA LEU A 361 -3.23 24.76 -3.06
C LEU A 361 -4.17 25.44 -4.05
N ILE A 362 -5.34 25.94 -3.61
CA ILE A 362 -6.27 26.72 -4.45
C ILE A 362 -5.64 28.04 -4.88
N LYS A 363 -4.97 28.76 -3.96
CA LYS A 363 -4.25 30.00 -4.31
C LYS A 363 -3.16 29.73 -5.34
N LEU A 364 -2.42 28.64 -5.15
CA LEU A 364 -1.37 28.24 -6.08
C LEU A 364 -1.95 27.86 -7.45
N ALA A 365 -3.05 27.12 -7.50
CA ALA A 365 -3.69 26.69 -8.75
C ALA A 365 -4.06 27.87 -9.66
N LYS A 366 -4.51 28.99 -9.08
CA LYS A 366 -4.84 30.22 -9.83
C LYS A 366 -3.66 30.84 -10.58
N GLN A 367 -2.42 30.44 -10.25
CA GLN A 367 -1.21 30.91 -10.94
C GLN A 367 -0.91 30.11 -12.21
N PHE A 368 -1.62 28.99 -12.42
CA PHE A 368 -1.48 28.09 -13.56
C PHE A 368 -2.66 28.18 -14.55
N SER A 369 -3.63 29.06 -14.26
CA SER A 369 -4.85 29.30 -15.05
C SER A 369 -4.60 30.33 -16.16
#